data_68aa3c25c5465e21fcde336c38e5c8b4
#
_entry.id   68aa3c25c5465e21fcde336c38e5c8b4
#
_cell.length_a   1.000
_cell.length_b   1.000
_cell.length_c   1.000
_cell.angle_alpha   90.00
_cell.angle_beta   90.00
_cell.angle_gamma   90.00
#
_symmetry.space_group_name_H-M   'P 1'
#
loop_
_entity.id
_entity.type
_entity.pdbx_description
1 polymer ?
#
loop_
_entity_poly.entity_id
_entity_poly.type
_entity_poly.pdbx_seq_one_letter_code
_entity_poly.pdbx_strand_id
1 'polypeptide(L)'
;IFTPIGSAPTRVAALLSGEIDVMEPIPVQDIDRVNNNPGTRAITGPELRTIFLGMDQKRDELLYSSVKGKNPFKDKRVRQAFYQAIDIDGIKKTVMRGASNPSALMVGPGINGFQPDAKRLPYDVEAAKKLMAEAGYPNGFEVSMNCPNDRYVNDDRICQTVAANLSRINVKINLQAETKGTYFPKVLRRDTSFYMLGWTPSTYDAHNALNALMACVDDKGAGQFNLGAYCNPKVDELTKKIQAETDTAKRNAMIKEAFDLHSADIGHLPLHQQALAWGVSKKVKLVQLADNYMPFKWMSINK
;
A
#
# COMPACT_ATOMS: atom_id res chain seq x y z
N ILE A 1 7.83 -29.12 -4.80
CA ILE A 1 6.47 -29.08 -5.37
C ILE A 1 5.86 -27.76 -4.94
N PHE A 2 5.23 -27.04 -5.85
CA PHE A 2 4.46 -25.84 -5.57
C PHE A 2 2.96 -26.16 -5.67
N THR A 3 2.21 -25.93 -4.59
CA THR A 3 0.77 -26.23 -4.53
C THR A 3 0.00 -24.93 -4.26
N PRO A 4 -0.78 -24.41 -5.22
CA PRO A 4 -1.60 -23.23 -5.00
C PRO A 4 -2.81 -23.56 -4.11
N ILE A 5 -2.86 -23.00 -2.91
CA ILE A 5 -3.98 -23.13 -1.98
C ILE A 5 -4.55 -21.72 -1.72
N GLY A 6 -5.71 -21.40 -2.28
CA GLY A 6 -6.30 -20.07 -2.21
C GLY A 6 -6.72 -19.65 -0.80
N SER A 7 -7.28 -20.59 -0.01
CA SER A 7 -7.77 -20.33 1.35
C SER A 7 -6.63 -20.23 2.36
N ALA A 8 -6.47 -19.10 3.03
CA ALA A 8 -5.45 -18.92 4.06
C ALA A 8 -5.60 -19.88 5.26
N PRO A 9 -6.81 -20.12 5.82
CA PRO A 9 -6.99 -21.13 6.86
C PRO A 9 -6.58 -22.54 6.42
N THR A 10 -6.87 -22.91 5.18
CA THR A 10 -6.48 -24.22 4.61
C THR A 10 -4.97 -24.34 4.50
N ARG A 11 -4.26 -23.27 4.05
CA ARG A 11 -2.79 -23.25 4.02
C ARG A 11 -2.19 -23.43 5.39
N VAL A 12 -2.74 -22.74 6.42
CA VAL A 12 -2.27 -22.88 7.81
C VAL A 12 -2.46 -24.32 8.30
N ALA A 13 -3.62 -24.94 8.03
CA ALA A 13 -3.89 -26.31 8.41
C ALA A 13 -2.92 -27.29 7.73
N ALA A 14 -2.67 -27.14 6.43
CA ALA A 14 -1.74 -27.97 5.66
C ALA A 14 -0.30 -27.87 6.19
N LEU A 15 0.16 -26.68 6.60
CA LEU A 15 1.46 -26.51 7.22
C LEU A 15 1.53 -27.21 8.58
N LEU A 16 0.51 -27.01 9.43
CA LEU A 16 0.49 -27.58 10.78
C LEU A 16 0.37 -29.12 10.79
N SER A 17 -0.27 -29.70 9.78
CA SER A 17 -0.35 -31.16 9.59
C SER A 17 0.93 -31.76 8.96
N GLY A 18 1.80 -30.93 8.40
CA GLY A 18 2.98 -31.37 7.67
C GLY A 18 2.72 -31.80 6.22
N GLU A 19 1.56 -31.50 5.67
CA GLU A 19 1.22 -31.72 4.26
C GLU A 19 2.05 -30.81 3.35
N ILE A 20 2.37 -29.60 3.81
CA ILE A 20 3.29 -28.67 3.15
C ILE A 20 4.41 -28.25 4.09
N ASP A 21 5.59 -27.96 3.55
CA ASP A 21 6.77 -27.57 4.33
C ASP A 21 6.95 -26.06 4.48
N VAL A 22 6.40 -25.27 3.55
CA VAL A 22 6.50 -23.81 3.52
C VAL A 22 5.18 -23.22 3.06
N MET A 23 4.72 -22.18 3.73
CA MET A 23 3.58 -21.37 3.30
C MET A 23 3.91 -19.86 3.31
N GLU A 24 3.34 -19.16 2.36
CA GLU A 24 3.46 -17.71 2.22
C GLU A 24 2.12 -17.12 1.71
N PRO A 25 1.62 -16.05 2.32
CA PRO A 25 1.95 -15.56 3.65
C PRO A 25 1.23 -16.35 4.76
N ILE A 26 1.73 -16.26 5.99
CA ILE A 26 0.92 -16.58 7.18
C ILE A 26 0.02 -15.36 7.46
N PRO A 27 -1.29 -15.55 7.71
CA PRO A 27 -2.11 -14.49 8.31
C PRO A 27 -1.53 -14.06 9.66
N VAL A 28 -1.47 -12.76 9.92
CA VAL A 28 -0.83 -12.24 11.15
C VAL A 28 -1.46 -12.77 12.43
N GLN A 29 -2.74 -13.13 12.38
CA GLN A 29 -3.46 -13.76 13.49
C GLN A 29 -3.06 -15.22 13.78
N ASP A 30 -2.39 -15.90 12.85
CA ASP A 30 -1.98 -17.30 12.96
C ASP A 30 -0.49 -17.47 13.28
N ILE A 31 0.28 -16.38 13.38
CA ILE A 31 1.74 -16.42 13.65
C ILE A 31 2.02 -17.17 14.96
N ASP A 32 1.32 -16.85 16.03
CA ASP A 32 1.49 -17.53 17.31
C ASP A 32 1.12 -19.01 17.25
N ARG A 33 0.05 -19.34 16.52
CA ARG A 33 -0.38 -20.73 16.33
C ARG A 33 0.67 -21.55 15.58
N VAL A 34 1.31 -20.97 14.57
CA VAL A 34 2.41 -21.61 13.82
C VAL A 34 3.65 -21.77 14.70
N ASN A 35 3.98 -20.77 15.52
CA ASN A 35 5.14 -20.84 16.43
C ASN A 35 4.94 -21.83 17.59
N ASN A 36 3.71 -21.98 18.09
CA ASN A 36 3.39 -22.91 19.18
C ASN A 36 3.31 -24.37 18.71
N ASN A 37 3.28 -24.65 17.41
CA ASN A 37 3.32 -26.02 16.91
C ASN A 37 4.75 -26.57 16.99
N PRO A 38 4.96 -27.80 17.53
CA PRO A 38 6.29 -28.37 17.68
C PRO A 38 7.08 -28.52 16.37
N GLY A 39 6.38 -28.75 15.26
CA GLY A 39 6.97 -29.02 13.94
C GLY A 39 7.21 -27.81 13.06
N THR A 40 6.68 -26.63 13.43
CA THR A 40 6.70 -25.45 12.57
C THR A 40 7.24 -24.21 13.28
N ARG A 41 7.53 -23.18 12.52
CA ARG A 41 7.92 -21.84 12.98
C ARG A 41 7.47 -20.78 11.99
N ALA A 42 7.21 -19.58 12.47
CA ALA A 42 7.08 -18.40 11.62
C ALA A 42 8.45 -17.72 11.44
N ILE A 43 8.73 -17.29 10.21
CA ILE A 43 9.84 -16.39 9.91
C ILE A 43 9.19 -15.05 9.57
N THR A 44 9.53 -14.00 10.32
CA THR A 44 9.00 -12.65 10.12
C THR A 44 10.12 -11.67 9.81
N GLY A 45 9.86 -10.71 8.95
CA GLY A 45 10.84 -9.69 8.58
C GLY A 45 10.16 -8.48 7.90
N PRO A 46 10.90 -7.38 7.70
CA PRO A 46 10.39 -6.23 6.97
C PRO A 46 10.15 -6.58 5.50
N GLU A 47 9.10 -6.02 4.91
CA GLU A 47 8.90 -6.03 3.46
C GLU A 47 9.17 -4.64 2.86
N LEU A 48 9.73 -4.62 1.64
CA LEU A 48 9.96 -3.38 0.89
C LEU A 48 8.67 -2.78 0.32
N ARG A 49 7.55 -3.51 0.41
CA ARG A 49 6.26 -3.10 -0.12
C ARG A 49 5.63 -2.02 0.74
N THR A 50 5.32 -0.88 0.12
CA THR A 50 4.45 0.12 0.71
C THR A 50 3.02 -0.10 0.26
N ILE A 51 2.10 -0.24 1.22
CA ILE A 51 0.65 -0.22 1.00
C ILE A 51 0.19 1.24 1.08
N PHE A 52 -0.64 1.65 0.11
CA PHE A 52 -1.13 3.01 0.00
C PHE A 52 -2.53 3.08 -0.59
N LEU A 53 -3.15 4.24 -0.46
CA LEU A 53 -4.41 4.56 -1.10
C LEU A 53 -4.19 5.60 -2.19
N GLY A 54 -4.86 5.43 -3.32
CA GLY A 54 -4.88 6.37 -4.42
C GLY A 54 -6.28 6.90 -4.69
N MET A 55 -6.36 8.09 -5.25
CA MET A 55 -7.59 8.84 -5.53
C MET A 55 -7.58 9.34 -6.96
N ASP A 56 -8.71 9.30 -7.64
CA ASP A 56 -8.85 9.89 -8.97
C ASP A 56 -8.78 11.42 -8.89
N GLN A 57 -7.70 11.99 -9.40
CA GLN A 57 -7.46 13.43 -9.39
C GLN A 57 -7.61 14.08 -10.76
N LYS A 58 -8.01 13.30 -11.79
CA LYS A 58 -8.05 13.77 -13.17
C LYS A 58 -9.44 14.10 -13.67
N ARG A 59 -10.41 13.21 -13.44
CA ARG A 59 -11.77 13.38 -13.96
C ARG A 59 -12.41 14.66 -13.46
N ASP A 60 -13.26 15.28 -14.27
CA ASP A 60 -14.03 16.47 -13.85
C ASP A 60 -15.17 16.10 -12.93
N GLU A 61 -15.80 14.95 -13.16
CA GLU A 61 -16.77 14.35 -12.24
C GLU A 61 -16.23 13.01 -11.73
N LEU A 62 -16.27 12.80 -10.40
CA LEU A 62 -15.79 11.59 -9.76
C LEU A 62 -16.77 10.43 -10.01
N LEU A 63 -16.26 9.30 -10.51
CA LEU A 63 -17.05 8.09 -10.66
C LEU A 63 -17.55 7.57 -9.30
N TYR A 64 -18.70 6.91 -9.32
CA TYR A 64 -19.23 6.21 -8.14
C TYR A 64 -19.29 7.07 -6.87
N SER A 65 -19.63 8.36 -7.04
CA SER A 65 -19.78 9.33 -5.96
C SER A 65 -21.17 9.94 -5.93
N SER A 66 -21.62 10.36 -4.74
CA SER A 66 -22.82 11.17 -4.59
C SER A 66 -22.64 12.62 -5.08
N VAL A 67 -21.39 13.09 -5.21
CA VAL A 67 -21.09 14.44 -5.75
C VAL A 67 -21.18 14.39 -7.27
N LYS A 68 -22.03 15.26 -7.84
CA LYS A 68 -22.24 15.37 -9.29
C LYS A 68 -21.61 16.63 -9.85
N GLY A 69 -21.12 16.55 -11.09
CA GLY A 69 -20.50 17.66 -11.80
C GLY A 69 -19.15 18.12 -11.23
N LYS A 70 -18.60 17.41 -10.25
CA LYS A 70 -17.34 17.76 -9.57
C LYS A 70 -16.57 16.52 -9.15
N ASN A 71 -15.25 16.72 -8.99
CA ASN A 71 -14.37 15.73 -8.39
C ASN A 71 -13.76 16.29 -7.09
N PRO A 72 -14.25 15.85 -5.92
CA PRO A 72 -13.71 16.29 -4.64
C PRO A 72 -12.21 16.04 -4.47
N PHE A 73 -11.67 14.99 -5.08
CA PHE A 73 -10.25 14.64 -4.96
C PHE A 73 -9.30 15.55 -5.74
N LYS A 74 -9.82 16.44 -6.61
CA LYS A 74 -8.99 17.51 -7.18
C LYS A 74 -8.58 18.54 -6.12
N ASP A 75 -9.37 18.72 -5.06
CA ASP A 75 -9.05 19.62 -3.97
C ASP A 75 -8.09 18.94 -2.97
N LYS A 76 -6.89 19.52 -2.81
CA LYS A 76 -5.88 19.03 -1.87
C LYS A 76 -6.42 18.95 -0.43
N ARG A 77 -7.29 19.86 -0.01
CA ARG A 77 -7.88 19.88 1.34
C ARG A 77 -8.67 18.60 1.60
N VAL A 78 -9.42 18.11 0.61
CA VAL A 78 -10.14 16.83 0.72
C VAL A 78 -9.17 15.67 0.86
N ARG A 79 -8.11 15.61 0.04
CA ARG A 79 -7.10 14.55 0.14
C ARG A 79 -6.37 14.57 1.49
N GLN A 80 -6.06 15.75 1.99
CA GLN A 80 -5.46 15.93 3.31
C GLN A 80 -6.41 15.52 4.44
N ALA A 81 -7.69 15.85 4.34
CA ALA A 81 -8.70 15.41 5.29
C ALA A 81 -8.79 13.87 5.36
N PHE A 82 -8.81 13.21 4.20
CA PHE A 82 -8.77 11.75 4.15
C PHE A 82 -7.51 11.19 4.82
N TYR A 83 -6.33 11.78 4.56
CA TYR A 83 -5.08 11.34 5.15
C TYR A 83 -5.08 11.48 6.67
N GLN A 84 -5.53 12.62 7.20
CA GLN A 84 -5.55 12.88 8.64
C GLN A 84 -6.69 12.17 9.39
N ALA A 85 -7.74 11.74 8.69
CA ALA A 85 -8.80 10.94 9.29
C ALA A 85 -8.44 9.46 9.48
N ILE A 86 -7.38 8.95 8.83
CA ILE A 86 -6.97 7.55 8.91
C ILE A 86 -6.03 7.32 10.08
N ASP A 87 -6.50 6.58 11.09
CA ASP A 87 -5.73 6.14 12.27
C ASP A 87 -4.80 4.98 11.89
N ILE A 88 -3.61 5.30 11.41
CA ILE A 88 -2.64 4.30 10.97
C ILE A 88 -2.06 3.50 12.16
N ASP A 89 -1.92 4.11 13.32
CA ASP A 89 -1.44 3.41 14.52
C ASP A 89 -2.50 2.45 15.07
N GLY A 90 -3.78 2.84 14.97
CA GLY A 90 -4.90 1.94 15.21
C GLY A 90 -4.90 0.75 14.26
N ILE A 91 -4.69 0.96 12.95
CA ILE A 91 -4.56 -0.12 11.96
C ILE A 91 -3.37 -1.02 12.32
N LYS A 92 -2.19 -0.46 12.62
CA LYS A 92 -1.03 -1.24 13.08
C LYS A 92 -1.36 -2.12 14.27
N LYS A 93 -1.99 -1.56 15.30
CA LYS A 93 -2.26 -2.25 16.56
C LYS A 93 -3.34 -3.32 16.40
N THR A 94 -4.46 -3.01 15.77
CA THR A 94 -5.66 -3.85 15.79
C THR A 94 -5.77 -4.77 14.58
N VAL A 95 -5.50 -4.26 13.37
CA VAL A 95 -5.62 -5.02 12.12
C VAL A 95 -4.35 -5.81 11.84
N MET A 96 -3.18 -5.15 11.96
CA MET A 96 -1.88 -5.74 11.63
C MET A 96 -1.18 -6.40 12.83
N ARG A 97 -1.77 -6.33 14.03
CA ARG A 97 -1.21 -6.92 15.27
C ARG A 97 0.27 -6.59 15.49
N GLY A 98 0.66 -5.36 15.17
CA GLY A 98 2.03 -4.89 15.24
C GLY A 98 2.90 -5.22 14.01
N ALA A 99 2.45 -6.09 13.10
CA ALA A 99 3.20 -6.54 11.93
C ALA A 99 3.12 -5.55 10.76
N SER A 100 3.32 -4.28 11.02
CA SER A 100 3.46 -3.22 10.00
C SER A 100 4.19 -2.01 10.57
N ASN A 101 4.82 -1.24 9.68
CA ASN A 101 5.46 0.03 10.01
C ASN A 101 4.76 1.17 9.25
N PRO A 102 4.11 2.13 9.96
CA PRO A 102 3.51 3.30 9.32
C PRO A 102 4.50 4.01 8.40
N SER A 103 4.05 4.40 7.22
CA SER A 103 4.90 5.03 6.21
C SER A 103 4.46 6.47 5.92
N ALA A 104 5.46 7.36 5.78
CA ALA A 104 5.25 8.71 5.28
C ALA A 104 5.47 8.83 3.77
N LEU A 105 6.22 7.88 3.19
CA LEU A 105 6.65 7.89 1.80
C LEU A 105 6.10 6.67 1.04
N MET A 106 6.16 6.74 -0.27
CA MET A 106 5.77 5.65 -1.16
C MET A 106 6.84 4.55 -1.28
N VAL A 107 7.96 4.71 -0.57
CA VAL A 107 9.03 3.73 -0.42
C VAL A 107 9.39 3.57 1.05
N GLY A 108 9.96 2.42 1.41
CA GLY A 108 10.38 2.09 2.77
C GLY A 108 11.89 1.94 2.93
N PRO A 109 12.35 1.62 4.15
CA PRO A 109 13.75 1.28 4.43
C PRO A 109 14.25 0.17 3.50
N GLY A 110 15.52 0.28 3.08
CA GLY A 110 16.15 -0.66 2.13
C GLY A 110 16.02 -0.24 0.66
N ILE A 111 15.27 0.81 0.36
CA ILE A 111 15.16 1.41 -0.97
C ILE A 111 16.05 2.65 -1.02
N ASN A 112 16.93 2.76 -2.05
CA ASN A 112 17.71 3.98 -2.26
C ASN A 112 16.78 5.19 -2.45
N GLY A 113 17.05 6.28 -1.75
CA GLY A 113 16.20 7.48 -1.73
C GLY A 113 15.13 7.47 -0.62
N PHE A 114 15.06 6.43 0.22
CA PHE A 114 14.26 6.48 1.44
C PHE A 114 14.79 7.56 2.39
N GLN A 115 13.87 8.29 3.00
CA GLN A 115 14.17 9.39 3.93
C GLN A 115 13.67 9.01 5.33
N PRO A 116 14.56 8.65 6.26
CA PRO A 116 14.16 8.20 7.59
C PRO A 116 13.47 9.28 8.42
N ASP A 117 13.75 10.56 8.12
CA ASP A 117 13.20 11.71 8.84
C ASP A 117 11.83 12.18 8.30
N ALA A 118 11.34 11.58 7.21
CA ALA A 118 10.03 11.90 6.64
C ALA A 118 8.93 11.57 7.64
N LYS A 119 8.01 12.51 7.86
CA LYS A 119 6.93 12.36 8.83
C LYS A 119 5.58 12.35 8.13
N ARG A 120 4.70 11.46 8.60
CA ARG A 120 3.29 11.48 8.24
C ARG A 120 2.62 12.73 8.82
N LEU A 121 1.55 13.18 8.16
CA LEU A 121 0.61 14.08 8.82
C LEU A 121 -0.01 13.34 10.02
N PRO A 122 -0.22 14.04 11.14
CA PRO A 122 -0.82 13.46 12.33
C PRO A 122 -2.26 12.99 12.06
N TYR A 123 -2.67 11.92 12.71
CA TYR A 123 -4.08 11.57 12.82
C TYR A 123 -4.81 12.65 13.62
N ASP A 124 -5.75 13.33 12.96
CA ASP A 124 -6.52 14.44 13.57
C ASP A 124 -7.87 14.57 12.86
N VAL A 125 -8.89 14.01 13.50
CA VAL A 125 -10.26 14.01 12.96
C VAL A 125 -10.86 15.42 12.93
N GLU A 126 -10.56 16.26 13.91
CA GLU A 126 -11.13 17.61 13.96
C GLU A 126 -10.50 18.53 12.90
N ALA A 127 -9.18 18.45 12.70
CA ALA A 127 -8.54 19.12 11.57
C ALA A 127 -9.08 18.60 10.22
N ALA A 128 -9.31 17.30 10.09
CA ALA A 128 -9.89 16.72 8.88
C ALA A 128 -11.32 17.22 8.61
N LYS A 129 -12.18 17.30 9.62
CA LYS A 129 -13.54 17.90 9.50
C LYS A 129 -13.49 19.36 9.05
N LYS A 130 -12.57 20.15 9.63
CA LYS A 130 -12.38 21.55 9.23
C LYS A 130 -11.99 21.66 7.76
N LEU A 131 -11.03 20.86 7.30
CA LEU A 131 -10.61 20.82 5.90
C LEU A 131 -11.77 20.43 4.96
N MET A 132 -12.60 19.46 5.35
CA MET A 132 -13.78 19.06 4.58
C MET A 132 -14.79 20.23 4.48
N ALA A 133 -15.04 20.95 5.56
CA ALA A 133 -15.92 22.11 5.55
C ALA A 133 -15.38 23.25 4.69
N GLU A 134 -14.08 23.56 4.80
CA GLU A 134 -13.39 24.56 3.98
C GLU A 134 -13.38 24.21 2.48
N ALA A 135 -13.38 22.92 2.16
CA ALA A 135 -13.47 22.42 0.78
C ALA A 135 -14.93 22.41 0.24
N GLY A 136 -15.92 22.77 1.08
CA GLY A 136 -17.34 22.81 0.70
C GLY A 136 -18.10 21.50 0.93
N TYR A 137 -17.54 20.59 1.75
CA TYR A 137 -18.15 19.29 2.09
C TYR A 137 -18.33 19.11 3.62
N PRO A 138 -19.00 20.03 4.34
CA PRO A 138 -19.17 19.94 5.80
C PRO A 138 -19.94 18.68 6.24
N ASN A 139 -20.82 18.17 5.38
CA ASN A 139 -21.61 16.97 5.61
C ASN A 139 -21.01 15.72 4.91
N GLY A 140 -19.76 15.82 4.43
CA GLY A 140 -19.11 14.76 3.69
C GLY A 140 -19.77 14.43 2.34
N PHE A 141 -19.53 13.23 1.86
CA PHE A 141 -20.12 12.67 0.63
C PHE A 141 -19.99 11.16 0.61
N GLU A 142 -20.67 10.50 -0.33
CA GLU A 142 -20.48 9.07 -0.61
C GLU A 142 -19.51 8.87 -1.78
N VAL A 143 -18.63 7.87 -1.66
CA VAL A 143 -17.73 7.45 -2.73
C VAL A 143 -17.41 5.95 -2.63
N SER A 144 -17.28 5.28 -3.77
CA SER A 144 -16.84 3.89 -3.80
C SER A 144 -15.33 3.77 -3.63
N MET A 145 -14.90 2.77 -2.85
CA MET A 145 -13.52 2.35 -2.69
C MET A 145 -13.34 0.92 -3.20
N ASN A 146 -12.41 0.71 -4.11
CA ASN A 146 -12.01 -0.61 -4.57
C ASN A 146 -10.83 -1.13 -3.74
N CYS A 147 -10.94 -2.37 -3.29
CA CYS A 147 -9.96 -3.03 -2.45
C CYS A 147 -9.80 -4.50 -2.86
N PRO A 148 -8.59 -5.04 -2.94
CA PRO A 148 -8.44 -6.48 -3.03
C PRO A 148 -8.75 -7.14 -1.69
N ASN A 149 -9.04 -8.44 -1.70
CA ASN A 149 -9.29 -9.24 -0.49
C ASN A 149 -8.45 -10.52 -0.41
N ASP A 150 -7.51 -10.69 -1.35
CA ASP A 150 -6.63 -11.86 -1.43
C ASP A 150 -5.22 -11.51 -1.97
N ARG A 151 -4.80 -10.24 -1.89
CA ARG A 151 -3.53 -9.77 -2.46
C ARG A 151 -2.50 -9.36 -1.43
N TYR A 152 -2.91 -8.62 -0.40
CA TYR A 152 -2.05 -8.09 0.64
C TYR A 152 -2.45 -8.63 2.01
N VAL A 153 -1.58 -8.46 3.00
CA VAL A 153 -1.89 -8.91 4.37
C VAL A 153 -3.07 -8.10 4.91
N ASN A 154 -4.18 -8.78 5.22
CA ASN A 154 -5.40 -8.21 5.78
C ASN A 154 -5.99 -7.03 4.99
N ASP A 155 -5.84 -7.03 3.66
CA ASP A 155 -6.25 -5.94 2.77
C ASP A 155 -7.73 -5.54 2.95
N ASP A 156 -8.66 -6.48 2.96
CA ASP A 156 -10.08 -6.23 3.17
C ASP A 156 -10.35 -5.57 4.54
N ARG A 157 -9.69 -6.04 5.61
CA ARG A 157 -9.83 -5.50 6.96
C ARG A 157 -9.24 -4.10 7.09
N ILE A 158 -8.12 -3.83 6.42
CA ILE A 158 -7.54 -2.48 6.34
C ILE A 158 -8.56 -1.55 5.67
N CYS A 159 -9.14 -1.94 4.52
CA CYS A 159 -10.12 -1.12 3.81
C CYS A 159 -11.40 -0.89 4.62
N GLN A 160 -11.90 -1.89 5.33
CA GLN A 160 -13.02 -1.76 6.26
C GLN A 160 -12.70 -0.75 7.38
N THR A 161 -11.48 -0.80 7.94
CA THR A 161 -11.03 0.14 8.98
C THR A 161 -10.88 1.55 8.42
N VAL A 162 -10.34 1.70 7.20
CA VAL A 162 -10.29 3.00 6.50
C VAL A 162 -11.69 3.56 6.31
N ALA A 163 -12.64 2.76 5.85
CA ALA A 163 -14.04 3.18 5.69
C ALA A 163 -14.65 3.65 7.03
N ALA A 164 -14.43 2.90 8.11
CA ALA A 164 -14.88 3.29 9.45
C ALA A 164 -14.19 4.57 9.95
N ASN A 165 -12.92 4.79 9.64
CA ASN A 165 -12.22 6.02 9.99
C ASN A 165 -12.79 7.24 9.23
N LEU A 166 -13.01 7.11 7.94
CA LEU A 166 -13.55 8.18 7.09
C LEU A 166 -14.99 8.54 7.44
N SER A 167 -15.77 7.62 8.02
CA SER A 167 -17.12 7.94 8.50
C SER A 167 -17.13 9.01 9.61
N ARG A 168 -16.01 9.17 10.35
CA ARG A 168 -15.86 10.20 11.38
C ARG A 168 -15.81 11.62 10.81
N ILE A 169 -15.51 11.75 9.53
CA ILE A 169 -15.55 13.04 8.79
C ILE A 169 -16.74 13.08 7.82
N ASN A 170 -17.81 12.33 8.13
CA ASN A 170 -19.04 12.23 7.35
C ASN A 170 -18.86 11.68 5.91
N VAL A 171 -17.73 11.04 5.60
CA VAL A 171 -17.53 10.37 4.31
C VAL A 171 -18.02 8.94 4.41
N LYS A 172 -18.99 8.58 3.56
CA LYS A 172 -19.50 7.21 3.47
C LYS A 172 -18.79 6.47 2.34
N ILE A 173 -18.06 5.43 2.70
CA ILE A 173 -17.36 4.57 1.75
C ILE A 173 -18.25 3.38 1.35
N ASN A 174 -18.54 3.28 0.06
CA ASN A 174 -19.14 2.08 -0.54
C ASN A 174 -18.02 1.11 -0.93
N LEU A 175 -17.61 0.27 0.04
CA LEU A 175 -16.48 -0.63 -0.13
C LEU A 175 -16.79 -1.77 -1.11
N GLN A 176 -15.95 -1.94 -2.12
CA GLN A 176 -15.94 -3.03 -3.08
C GLN A 176 -14.69 -3.87 -2.84
N ALA A 177 -14.80 -4.90 -1.99
CA ALA A 177 -13.71 -5.83 -1.71
C ALA A 177 -13.83 -7.04 -2.66
N GLU A 178 -12.86 -7.19 -3.56
CA GLU A 178 -12.89 -8.16 -4.66
C GLU A 178 -11.60 -8.98 -4.69
N THR A 179 -11.68 -10.20 -5.24
CA THR A 179 -10.45 -10.97 -5.47
C THR A 179 -9.54 -10.25 -6.47
N LYS A 180 -8.23 -10.47 -6.37
CA LYS A 180 -7.24 -9.87 -7.29
C LYS A 180 -7.56 -10.10 -8.76
N GLY A 181 -8.19 -11.23 -9.10
CA GLY A 181 -8.60 -11.56 -10.47
C GLY A 181 -9.67 -10.62 -11.02
N THR A 182 -10.57 -10.12 -10.18
CA THR A 182 -11.59 -9.12 -10.53
C THR A 182 -11.08 -7.70 -10.33
N TYR A 183 -10.39 -7.47 -9.22
CA TYR A 183 -9.89 -6.16 -8.80
C TYR A 183 -8.93 -5.53 -9.83
N PHE A 184 -7.84 -6.23 -10.20
CA PHE A 184 -6.81 -5.64 -11.06
C PHE A 184 -7.30 -5.29 -12.46
N PRO A 185 -8.06 -6.13 -13.18
CA PRO A 185 -8.61 -5.75 -14.48
C PRO A 185 -9.46 -4.48 -14.43
N LYS A 186 -10.19 -4.24 -13.33
CA LYS A 186 -11.00 -3.05 -13.14
C LYS A 186 -10.16 -1.81 -12.90
N VAL A 187 -9.31 -1.83 -11.86
CA VAL A 187 -8.55 -0.64 -11.46
C VAL A 187 -7.47 -0.25 -12.47
N LEU A 188 -6.88 -1.21 -13.20
CA LEU A 188 -5.90 -0.95 -14.26
C LEU A 188 -6.53 -0.22 -15.47
N ARG A 189 -7.83 -0.39 -15.71
CA ARG A 189 -8.57 0.46 -16.66
C ARG A 189 -8.97 1.81 -16.08
N ARG A 190 -8.51 2.13 -14.86
CA ARG A 190 -8.89 3.34 -14.10
C ARG A 190 -10.39 3.45 -13.82
N ASP A 191 -11.10 2.32 -13.78
CA ASP A 191 -12.51 2.24 -13.40
C ASP A 191 -12.64 2.20 -11.87
N THR A 192 -12.20 3.28 -11.25
CA THR A 192 -12.14 3.44 -9.78
C THR A 192 -12.09 4.92 -9.41
N SER A 193 -12.55 5.25 -8.21
CA SER A 193 -12.49 6.59 -7.65
C SER A 193 -11.49 6.69 -6.50
N PHE A 194 -11.47 5.66 -5.66
CA PHE A 194 -10.61 5.53 -4.50
C PHE A 194 -10.20 4.05 -4.40
N TYR A 195 -8.93 3.76 -4.21
CA TYR A 195 -8.43 2.38 -4.30
C TYR A 195 -7.24 2.13 -3.37
N MET A 196 -7.01 0.87 -3.03
CA MET A 196 -5.81 0.41 -2.34
C MET A 196 -4.85 -0.23 -3.34
N LEU A 197 -3.57 0.10 -3.24
CA LEU A 197 -2.51 -0.59 -3.97
C LEU A 197 -1.30 -0.81 -3.07
N GLY A 198 -0.44 -1.75 -3.44
CA GLY A 198 0.86 -1.97 -2.80
C GLY A 198 1.95 -2.03 -3.85
N TRP A 199 3.09 -1.43 -3.57
CA TRP A 199 4.22 -1.37 -4.49
C TRP A 199 5.53 -1.79 -3.84
N THR A 200 6.25 -2.69 -4.50
CA THR A 200 7.62 -3.09 -4.15
C THR A 200 8.54 -2.59 -5.26
N PRO A 201 9.43 -1.64 -5.01
CA PRO A 201 10.40 -1.20 -6.00
C PRO A 201 11.40 -2.33 -6.32
N SER A 202 11.22 -3.01 -7.47
CA SER A 202 12.01 -4.18 -7.85
C SER A 202 13.48 -3.88 -8.16
N THR A 203 13.81 -2.60 -8.39
CA THR A 203 15.17 -2.12 -8.63
C THR A 203 15.90 -1.71 -7.36
N TYR A 204 15.26 -1.79 -6.19
CA TYR A 204 15.76 -1.28 -4.90
C TYR A 204 16.06 0.23 -4.93
N ASP A 205 15.40 0.96 -5.83
CA ASP A 205 15.60 2.38 -6.06
C ASP A 205 14.27 3.12 -6.15
N ALA A 206 14.21 4.32 -5.57
CA ALA A 206 13.00 5.16 -5.50
C ALA A 206 12.50 5.59 -6.87
N HIS A 207 13.38 5.71 -7.89
CA HIS A 207 12.97 6.03 -9.25
C HIS A 207 11.90 5.05 -9.78
N ASN A 208 11.96 3.78 -9.39
CA ASN A 208 10.95 2.80 -9.78
C ASN A 208 9.54 3.22 -9.32
N ALA A 209 9.40 3.64 -8.07
CA ALA A 209 8.11 4.13 -7.53
C ALA A 209 7.73 5.50 -8.12
N LEU A 210 8.70 6.42 -8.27
CA LEU A 210 8.46 7.73 -8.88
C LEU A 210 7.90 7.57 -10.30
N ASN A 211 8.54 6.77 -11.13
CA ASN A 211 8.13 6.58 -12.52
C ASN A 211 6.79 5.82 -12.64
N ALA A 212 6.60 4.75 -11.86
CA ALA A 212 5.42 3.90 -11.99
C ALA A 212 4.16 4.50 -11.38
N LEU A 213 4.29 5.22 -10.24
CA LEU A 213 3.16 5.64 -9.40
C LEU A 213 2.94 7.15 -9.36
N MET A 214 3.97 7.98 -9.53
CA MET A 214 3.91 9.41 -9.25
C MET A 214 4.12 10.29 -10.48
N ALA A 215 4.78 9.77 -11.52
CA ALA A 215 4.90 10.48 -12.80
C ALA A 215 3.52 10.69 -13.43
N CYS A 216 3.37 11.78 -14.18
CA CYS A 216 2.19 12.00 -15.01
C CYS A 216 2.02 10.83 -15.99
N VAL A 217 0.78 10.39 -16.16
CA VAL A 217 0.46 9.28 -17.06
C VAL A 217 0.72 9.69 -18.51
N ASP A 218 1.55 8.92 -19.20
CA ASP A 218 1.83 9.09 -20.64
C ASP A 218 1.61 7.77 -21.41
N ASP A 219 1.84 7.82 -22.72
CA ASP A 219 1.76 6.69 -23.66
C ASP A 219 3.07 5.88 -23.76
N LYS A 220 4.13 6.30 -23.02
CA LYS A 220 5.46 5.66 -23.02
C LYS A 220 5.73 4.81 -21.79
N GLY A 221 4.73 4.69 -20.91
CA GLY A 221 4.78 3.84 -19.71
C GLY A 221 5.06 4.58 -18.40
N ALA A 222 5.25 5.90 -18.41
CA ALA A 222 5.26 6.67 -17.17
C ALA A 222 3.87 6.67 -16.53
N GLY A 223 3.81 6.60 -15.20
CA GLY A 223 2.56 6.59 -14.47
C GLY A 223 1.66 5.37 -14.76
N GLN A 224 2.22 4.24 -15.22
CA GLN A 224 1.44 3.05 -15.58
C GLN A 224 0.53 2.59 -14.44
N PHE A 225 1.00 2.66 -13.21
CA PHE A 225 0.27 2.30 -12.00
C PHE A 225 -0.22 3.52 -11.19
N ASN A 226 -0.10 4.71 -11.74
CA ASN A 226 -0.73 5.92 -11.24
C ASN A 226 -2.21 5.92 -11.64
N LEU A 227 -3.00 5.09 -10.98
CA LEU A 227 -4.37 4.78 -11.40
C LEU A 227 -5.33 5.96 -11.18
N GLY A 228 -5.00 6.85 -10.23
CA GLY A 228 -5.72 8.09 -9.97
C GLY A 228 -5.29 9.27 -10.84
N ALA A 229 -4.29 9.06 -11.70
CA ALA A 229 -3.72 10.04 -12.61
C ALA A 229 -3.32 11.37 -11.91
N TYR A 230 -2.75 11.28 -10.68
CA TYR A 230 -2.02 12.39 -10.09
C TYR A 230 -0.99 12.93 -11.09
N CYS A 231 -0.84 14.23 -11.18
CA CYS A 231 0.15 14.82 -12.06
C CYS A 231 0.66 16.15 -11.49
N ASN A 232 1.95 16.19 -11.21
CA ASN A 232 2.69 17.41 -10.92
C ASN A 232 3.84 17.50 -11.93
N PRO A 233 3.86 18.52 -12.82
CA PRO A 233 4.88 18.63 -13.87
C PRO A 233 6.32 18.67 -13.32
N LYS A 234 6.52 19.20 -12.10
CA LYS A 234 7.84 19.26 -11.49
C LYS A 234 8.31 17.89 -11.02
N VAL A 235 7.40 17.09 -10.43
CA VAL A 235 7.69 15.69 -10.06
C VAL A 235 8.05 14.88 -11.31
N ASP A 236 7.31 15.09 -12.41
CA ASP A 236 7.55 14.43 -13.67
C ASP A 236 8.90 14.81 -14.29
N GLU A 237 9.26 16.09 -14.28
CA GLU A 237 10.56 16.60 -14.72
C GLU A 237 11.71 16.00 -13.91
N LEU A 238 11.58 15.99 -12.57
CA LEU A 238 12.57 15.40 -11.68
C LEU A 238 12.71 13.90 -11.92
N THR A 239 11.61 13.17 -12.09
CA THR A 239 11.63 11.72 -12.36
C THR A 239 12.45 11.42 -13.63
N LYS A 240 12.28 12.20 -14.70
CA LYS A 240 13.05 12.05 -15.94
C LYS A 240 14.54 12.36 -15.73
N LYS A 241 14.87 13.40 -14.96
CA LYS A 241 16.25 13.76 -14.66
C LYS A 241 16.96 12.72 -13.78
N ILE A 242 16.26 12.19 -12.77
CA ILE A 242 16.76 11.14 -11.88
C ILE A 242 17.18 9.89 -12.65
N GLN A 243 16.47 9.55 -13.73
CA GLN A 243 16.77 8.40 -14.58
C GLN A 243 18.16 8.52 -15.25
N ALA A 244 18.57 9.72 -15.60
CA ALA A 244 19.81 9.97 -16.35
C ALA A 244 20.97 10.42 -15.47
N GLU A 245 20.73 10.82 -14.22
CA GLU A 245 21.78 11.36 -13.32
C GLU A 245 22.63 10.23 -12.75
N THR A 246 23.95 10.37 -12.93
CA THR A 246 24.96 9.41 -12.45
C THR A 246 25.64 9.84 -11.15
N ASP A 247 25.63 11.14 -10.84
CA ASP A 247 26.11 11.62 -9.54
C ASP A 247 25.11 11.27 -8.45
N THR A 248 25.52 10.39 -7.55
CA THR A 248 24.64 9.84 -6.50
C THR A 248 24.11 10.95 -5.58
N ALA A 249 24.90 11.94 -5.23
CA ALA A 249 24.46 13.01 -4.31
C ALA A 249 23.40 13.90 -4.97
N LYS A 250 23.64 14.32 -6.21
CA LYS A 250 22.66 15.09 -6.99
C LYS A 250 21.39 14.31 -7.23
N ARG A 251 21.55 13.03 -7.59
CA ARG A 251 20.41 12.12 -7.83
C ARG A 251 19.53 11.96 -6.59
N ASN A 252 20.14 11.73 -5.43
CA ASN A 252 19.41 11.61 -4.17
C ASN A 252 18.75 12.92 -3.73
N ALA A 253 19.36 14.06 -4.01
CA ALA A 253 18.74 15.37 -3.77
C ALA A 253 17.49 15.57 -4.62
N MET A 254 17.51 15.18 -5.92
CA MET A 254 16.33 15.22 -6.80
C MET A 254 15.24 14.24 -6.36
N ILE A 255 15.60 13.04 -5.90
CA ILE A 255 14.65 12.07 -5.34
C ILE A 255 13.95 12.68 -4.12
N LYS A 256 14.73 13.31 -3.23
CA LYS A 256 14.16 13.98 -2.06
C LYS A 256 13.19 15.08 -2.45
N GLU A 257 13.58 15.95 -3.37
CA GLU A 257 12.71 17.04 -3.87
C GLU A 257 11.41 16.49 -4.48
N ALA A 258 11.49 15.43 -5.28
CA ALA A 258 10.32 14.79 -5.88
C ALA A 258 9.35 14.23 -4.81
N PHE A 259 9.86 13.57 -3.78
CA PHE A 259 9.03 13.09 -2.67
C PHE A 259 8.43 14.22 -1.83
N ASP A 260 9.21 15.29 -1.57
CA ASP A 260 8.71 16.46 -0.83
C ASP A 260 7.54 17.13 -1.56
N LEU A 261 7.66 17.31 -2.88
CA LEU A 261 6.57 17.85 -3.72
C LEU A 261 5.35 16.94 -3.74
N HIS A 262 5.54 15.64 -3.96
CA HIS A 262 4.45 14.66 -3.95
C HIS A 262 3.72 14.62 -2.60
N SER A 263 4.47 14.62 -1.50
CA SER A 263 3.90 14.63 -0.15
C SER A 263 3.17 15.95 0.14
N ALA A 264 3.74 17.08 -0.29
CA ALA A 264 3.10 18.39 -0.17
C ALA A 264 1.77 18.46 -0.94
N ASP A 265 1.67 17.77 -2.08
CA ASP A 265 0.44 17.68 -2.87
C ASP A 265 -0.59 16.69 -2.30
N ILE A 266 -0.19 15.84 -1.36
CA ILE A 266 -0.98 14.67 -0.95
C ILE A 266 -1.38 13.85 -2.19
N GLY A 267 -0.41 13.53 -3.03
CA GLY A 267 -0.67 12.83 -4.30
C GLY A 267 -1.21 11.41 -4.11
N HIS A 268 -0.74 10.71 -3.08
CA HIS A 268 -1.23 9.43 -2.58
C HIS A 268 -1.25 9.45 -1.05
N LEU A 269 -1.92 8.47 -0.44
CA LEU A 269 -1.94 8.29 1.01
C LEU A 269 -1.13 7.03 1.38
N PRO A 270 0.19 7.12 1.65
CA PRO A 270 0.97 6.00 2.14
C PRO A 270 0.38 5.51 3.47
N LEU A 271 0.18 4.21 3.63
CA LEU A 271 -0.28 3.63 4.88
C LEU A 271 0.88 3.05 5.68
N HIS A 272 1.45 1.94 5.21
CA HIS A 272 2.51 1.25 5.94
C HIS A 272 3.33 0.32 5.02
N GLN A 273 4.51 -0.08 5.49
CA GLN A 273 5.16 -1.31 5.04
C GLN A 273 4.59 -2.46 5.85
N GLN A 274 4.05 -3.48 5.18
CA GLN A 274 3.62 -4.70 5.85
C GLN A 274 4.83 -5.55 6.23
N ALA A 275 4.74 -6.35 7.31
CA ALA A 275 5.76 -7.34 7.61
C ALA A 275 5.51 -8.60 6.78
N LEU A 276 6.60 -9.23 6.33
CA LEU A 276 6.56 -10.58 5.81
C LEU A 276 6.36 -11.57 6.96
N ALA A 277 5.53 -12.58 6.74
CA ALA A 277 5.39 -13.71 7.64
C ALA A 277 5.27 -15.01 6.82
N TRP A 278 6.29 -15.85 6.89
CA TRP A 278 6.33 -17.16 6.23
C TRP A 278 6.23 -18.26 7.27
N GLY A 279 5.38 -19.26 7.03
CA GLY A 279 5.27 -20.46 7.84
C GLY A 279 6.19 -21.53 7.30
N VAL A 280 7.00 -22.13 8.15
CA VAL A 280 8.05 -23.06 7.72
C VAL A 280 8.12 -24.25 8.66
N SER A 281 8.17 -25.46 8.10
CA SER A 281 8.56 -26.66 8.84
C SER A 281 9.95 -26.48 9.45
N LYS A 282 10.16 -26.89 10.70
CA LYS A 282 11.48 -26.82 11.36
C LYS A 282 12.56 -27.64 10.65
N LYS A 283 12.17 -28.57 9.79
CA LYS A 283 13.09 -29.33 8.92
C LYS A 283 13.69 -28.48 7.79
N VAL A 284 13.03 -27.37 7.42
CA VAL A 284 13.46 -26.53 6.31
C VAL A 284 14.32 -25.37 6.80
N LYS A 285 15.47 -25.18 6.18
CA LYS A 285 16.27 -23.97 6.27
C LYS A 285 16.03 -23.15 5.00
N LEU A 286 15.71 -21.88 5.16
CA LEU A 286 15.53 -20.92 4.06
C LEU A 286 15.90 -19.50 4.51
N VAL A 287 16.10 -18.62 3.55
CA VAL A 287 16.34 -17.20 3.75
C VAL A 287 15.10 -16.42 3.27
N GLN A 288 14.57 -15.55 4.11
CA GLN A 288 13.51 -14.61 3.75
C GLN A 288 14.12 -13.32 3.24
N LEU A 289 13.80 -12.94 2.00
CA LEU A 289 14.23 -11.68 1.41
C LEU A 289 13.13 -10.62 1.57
N ALA A 290 13.54 -9.36 1.76
CA ALA A 290 12.61 -8.25 2.01
C ALA A 290 11.76 -7.87 0.78
N ASP A 291 12.15 -8.29 -0.42
CA ASP A 291 11.34 -8.16 -1.65
C ASP A 291 10.27 -9.24 -1.81
N ASN A 292 10.18 -10.13 -0.81
CA ASN A 292 9.31 -11.30 -0.78
C ASN A 292 9.64 -12.36 -1.86
N TYR A 293 10.85 -12.32 -2.44
CA TYR A 293 11.31 -13.39 -3.31
C TYR A 293 11.80 -14.57 -2.49
N MET A 294 11.38 -15.79 -2.88
CA MET A 294 11.77 -17.04 -2.21
C MET A 294 12.89 -17.72 -2.99
N PRO A 295 14.18 -17.62 -2.56
CA PRO A 295 15.31 -18.17 -3.29
C PRO A 295 15.43 -19.68 -3.06
N PHE A 296 14.71 -20.50 -3.84
CA PHE A 296 14.69 -21.96 -3.70
C PHE A 296 16.08 -22.60 -3.72
N LYS A 297 17.04 -22.01 -4.44
CA LYS A 297 18.43 -22.48 -4.47
C LYS A 297 19.17 -22.39 -3.11
N TRP A 298 18.64 -21.61 -2.17
CA TRP A 298 19.20 -21.45 -0.83
C TRP A 298 18.42 -22.26 0.22
N MET A 299 17.44 -23.04 -0.22
CA MET A 299 16.68 -23.90 0.67
C MET A 299 17.38 -25.25 0.86
N SER A 300 17.31 -25.76 2.08
CA SER A 300 17.72 -27.14 2.39
C SER A 300 16.78 -27.79 3.37
N ILE A 301 16.70 -29.11 3.29
CA ILE A 301 15.90 -29.91 4.24
C ILE A 301 16.87 -30.69 5.11
N ASN A 302 16.76 -30.53 6.42
CA ASN A 302 17.48 -31.35 7.37
C ASN A 302 16.79 -32.73 7.43
N LYS A 303 17.56 -33.78 7.29
CA LYS A 303 17.10 -35.18 7.50
C LYS A 303 16.81 -35.44 8.95
#